data_d75e9491319989d0a16bb3ee09f64d2b
#
_entry.id   d75e9491319989d0a16bb3ee09f64d2b
#
_cell.length_a   1.000
_cell.length_b   1.000
_cell.length_c   1.000
_cell.angle_alpha   90.00
_cell.angle_beta   90.00
_cell.angle_gamma   90.00
#
_symmetry.space_group_name_H-M   'P 1'
#
loop_
_entity.id
_entity.type
_entity.pdbx_description
1 polymer ?
#
loop_
_entity_poly.entity_id
_entity_poly.type
_entity_poly.pdbx_seq_one_letter_code
_entity_poly.pdbx_strand_id
1 'polypeptide(L)'
;MYIGCDLFSSSIKFQRIDKLTLSKIKKKIKSDKIIEVIPEKREQKNLDKVEIYWGNRINSNLIKKMPNLKWIHFASTGINKDIYEQIKKKKIKVTNTQNLYSSAVSSTVLSFIFSLARGTHYCNFLRAEKKLNRFHFDKISNSIQDVYFQSILIVGLGEIGNKIAKVCNSLGMEIFAIKKKSVMKKPKYVKKIFQLKKLKKAVSGKDYIVNLLPVTNNTKNIFNKNLFNSMKKNSIFINVGRGGTVNERDLLKVLKKNRISGAGLDVMVNEPISMKSSFLKLKNVIITPHIAGVTNNFWDKQISLFFENLIRYKRNSNLQYLKNFSNIKEGY
;
A
#
# COMPACT_ATOMS: atom_id res chain seq x y z
N MET A 1 -25.10 -4.50 -21.01
CA MET A 1 -24.20 -3.51 -20.37
C MET A 1 -22.78 -3.69 -20.89
N TYR A 2 -22.02 -2.60 -21.06
CA TYR A 2 -20.64 -2.66 -21.54
C TYR A 2 -19.67 -2.31 -20.41
N ILE A 3 -18.67 -3.16 -20.20
CA ILE A 3 -17.65 -3.01 -19.17
C ILE A 3 -16.31 -2.79 -19.86
N GLY A 4 -15.73 -1.60 -19.72
CA GLY A 4 -14.37 -1.31 -20.17
C GLY A 4 -13.36 -1.85 -19.15
N CYS A 5 -12.32 -2.55 -19.60
CA CYS A 5 -11.31 -3.11 -18.72
C CYS A 5 -9.90 -2.96 -19.31
N ASP A 6 -8.97 -2.39 -18.53
CA ASP A 6 -7.56 -2.20 -18.93
C ASP A 6 -6.60 -3.24 -18.34
N LEU A 7 -7.10 -4.19 -17.59
CA LEU A 7 -6.28 -5.17 -16.87
C LEU A 7 -5.70 -6.29 -17.75
N PHE A 8 -6.11 -6.36 -19.02
CA PHE A 8 -5.59 -7.37 -19.97
C PHE A 8 -4.25 -6.95 -20.59
N SER A 9 -4.00 -5.66 -20.69
CA SER A 9 -2.85 -5.07 -21.39
C SER A 9 -1.73 -4.59 -20.48
N SER A 10 -1.73 -4.96 -19.19
CA SER A 10 -0.62 -4.60 -18.28
C SER A 10 0.65 -5.34 -18.68
N SER A 11 1.78 -4.62 -18.77
CA SER A 11 3.12 -5.20 -18.95
C SER A 11 3.59 -6.00 -17.74
N ILE A 12 3.04 -5.73 -16.57
CA ILE A 12 3.39 -6.39 -15.32
C ILE A 12 2.51 -7.64 -15.17
N LYS A 13 3.13 -8.82 -15.20
CA LYS A 13 2.45 -10.12 -15.24
C LYS A 13 1.40 -10.30 -14.12
N PHE A 14 1.72 -9.95 -12.87
CA PHE A 14 0.78 -10.11 -11.76
C PHE A 14 -0.36 -9.08 -11.76
N GLN A 15 -0.24 -7.99 -12.52
CA GLN A 15 -1.29 -6.99 -12.72
C GLN A 15 -2.13 -7.25 -13.97
N ARG A 16 -1.80 -8.30 -14.73
CA ARG A 16 -2.50 -8.69 -15.94
C ARG A 16 -3.36 -9.90 -15.69
N ILE A 17 -4.62 -9.83 -16.12
CA ILE A 17 -5.53 -10.98 -16.11
C ILE A 17 -5.06 -11.98 -17.18
N ASP A 18 -4.79 -13.21 -16.76
CA ASP A 18 -4.44 -14.29 -17.67
C ASP A 18 -5.67 -14.83 -18.45
N LYS A 19 -5.41 -15.64 -19.49
CA LYS A 19 -6.47 -16.20 -20.35
C LYS A 19 -7.46 -17.08 -19.58
N LEU A 20 -7.01 -17.85 -18.59
CA LEU A 20 -7.86 -18.74 -17.79
C LEU A 20 -8.77 -17.91 -16.88
N THR A 21 -8.22 -16.93 -16.21
CA THR A 21 -8.97 -15.97 -15.37
C THR A 21 -9.99 -15.19 -16.22
N LEU A 22 -9.60 -14.75 -17.43
CA LEU A 22 -10.51 -14.09 -18.36
C LEU A 22 -11.69 -15.00 -18.76
N SER A 23 -11.42 -16.28 -19.02
CA SER A 23 -12.48 -17.27 -19.34
C SER A 23 -13.48 -17.39 -18.18
N LYS A 24 -13.00 -17.46 -16.92
CA LYS A 24 -13.84 -17.49 -15.72
C LYS A 24 -14.69 -16.21 -15.60
N ILE A 25 -14.12 -15.06 -15.90
CA ILE A 25 -14.84 -13.78 -15.91
C ILE A 25 -15.94 -13.78 -16.95
N LYS A 26 -15.61 -14.13 -18.20
CA LYS A 26 -16.59 -14.19 -19.30
C LYS A 26 -17.78 -15.12 -19.00
N LYS A 27 -17.53 -16.28 -18.39
CA LYS A 27 -18.61 -17.21 -17.96
C LYS A 27 -19.54 -16.58 -16.92
N LYS A 28 -19.04 -15.73 -16.03
CA LYS A 28 -19.84 -15.04 -15.01
C LYS A 28 -20.65 -13.87 -15.57
N ILE A 29 -20.20 -13.26 -16.66
CA ILE A 29 -20.85 -12.09 -17.30
C ILE A 29 -21.70 -12.56 -18.50
N LYS A 30 -22.73 -13.35 -18.26
CA LYS A 30 -23.53 -14.00 -19.32
C LYS A 30 -24.07 -13.05 -20.39
N SER A 31 -24.52 -11.86 -20.03
CA SER A 31 -25.18 -10.89 -20.90
C SER A 31 -24.40 -9.61 -21.16
N ASP A 32 -23.28 -9.42 -20.48
CA ASP A 32 -22.51 -8.18 -20.58
C ASP A 32 -21.31 -8.34 -21.50
N LYS A 33 -20.93 -7.26 -22.17
CA LYS A 33 -19.78 -7.23 -23.08
C LYS A 33 -18.59 -6.57 -22.39
N ILE A 34 -17.46 -7.28 -22.32
CA ILE A 34 -16.20 -6.71 -21.88
C ILE A 34 -15.47 -6.15 -23.09
N ILE A 35 -15.11 -4.88 -23.01
CA ILE A 35 -14.25 -4.19 -23.97
C ILE A 35 -12.86 -4.06 -23.34
N GLU A 36 -11.86 -4.61 -24.00
CA GLU A 36 -10.48 -4.34 -23.64
C GLU A 36 -10.15 -2.87 -23.92
N VAL A 37 -9.70 -2.15 -22.88
CA VAL A 37 -9.30 -0.76 -22.98
C VAL A 37 -7.77 -0.69 -22.94
N ILE A 38 -7.18 -0.12 -23.98
CA ILE A 38 -5.77 0.16 -24.10
C ILE A 38 -5.58 1.67 -23.99
N PRO A 39 -5.20 2.21 -22.82
CA PRO A 39 -5.23 3.66 -22.57
C PRO A 39 -4.40 4.48 -23.53
N GLU A 40 -3.31 3.90 -24.06
CA GLU A 40 -2.37 4.54 -24.98
C GLU A 40 -2.89 4.61 -26.43
N LYS A 41 -3.91 3.81 -26.76
CA LYS A 41 -4.47 3.74 -28.11
C LYS A 41 -5.42 4.92 -28.36
N ARG A 42 -5.16 5.69 -29.44
CA ARG A 42 -5.96 6.88 -29.76
C ARG A 42 -7.40 6.55 -30.13
N GLU A 43 -7.60 5.51 -30.95
CA GLU A 43 -8.91 5.10 -31.43
C GLU A 43 -9.25 3.71 -30.95
N GLN A 44 -10.41 3.55 -30.34
CA GLN A 44 -10.94 2.28 -29.87
C GLN A 44 -12.45 2.27 -30.06
N LYS A 45 -12.96 1.19 -30.66
CA LYS A 45 -14.39 1.01 -30.93
C LYS A 45 -15.18 0.80 -29.63
N ASN A 46 -16.42 1.27 -29.61
CA ASN A 46 -17.41 1.06 -28.54
C ASN A 46 -17.06 1.65 -27.16
N LEU A 47 -16.11 2.57 -27.06
CA LEU A 47 -15.84 3.26 -25.77
C LEU A 47 -17.05 4.12 -25.35
N ASP A 48 -17.78 4.65 -26.31
CA ASP A 48 -19.03 5.40 -26.13
C ASP A 48 -20.11 4.59 -25.39
N LYS A 49 -20.09 3.27 -25.54
CA LYS A 49 -21.06 2.33 -24.91
C LYS A 49 -20.67 1.93 -23.49
N VAL A 50 -19.44 2.26 -23.02
CA VAL A 50 -18.95 1.83 -21.70
C VAL A 50 -19.71 2.53 -20.58
N GLU A 51 -20.35 1.72 -19.73
CA GLU A 51 -21.09 2.16 -18.55
C GLU A 51 -20.28 1.96 -17.26
N ILE A 52 -19.46 0.91 -17.22
CA ILE A 52 -18.60 0.56 -16.09
C ILE A 52 -17.16 0.47 -16.57
N TYR A 53 -16.23 1.02 -15.80
CA TYR A 53 -14.81 0.83 -16.03
C TYR A 53 -14.17 0.07 -14.88
N TRP A 54 -13.40 -0.98 -15.20
CA TRP A 54 -12.64 -1.78 -14.25
C TRP A 54 -11.17 -1.78 -14.61
N GLY A 55 -10.34 -1.12 -13.80
CA GLY A 55 -8.91 -1.00 -14.09
C GLY A 55 -8.19 0.06 -13.27
N ASN A 56 -6.98 0.41 -13.67
CA ASN A 56 -6.13 1.35 -12.95
C ASN A 56 -5.62 2.53 -13.79
N ARG A 57 -5.67 2.43 -15.13
CA ARG A 57 -5.03 3.38 -16.04
C ARG A 57 -6.01 4.37 -16.68
N ILE A 58 -7.20 4.51 -16.10
CA ILE A 58 -8.17 5.51 -16.57
C ILE A 58 -7.61 6.93 -16.39
N ASN A 59 -7.78 7.75 -17.40
CA ASN A 59 -7.34 9.13 -17.43
C ASN A 59 -8.45 10.05 -17.98
N SER A 60 -8.22 11.35 -17.93
CA SER A 60 -9.17 12.37 -18.37
C SER A 60 -9.63 12.21 -19.81
N ASN A 61 -8.73 11.80 -20.71
CA ASN A 61 -9.06 11.60 -22.13
C ASN A 61 -9.98 10.39 -22.34
N LEU A 62 -9.73 9.30 -21.61
CA LEU A 62 -10.60 8.11 -21.64
C LEU A 62 -11.99 8.43 -21.11
N ILE A 63 -12.11 9.19 -20.01
CA ILE A 63 -13.42 9.59 -19.47
C ILE A 63 -14.22 10.43 -20.47
N LYS A 64 -13.55 11.29 -21.27
CA LYS A 64 -14.22 12.06 -22.34
C LYS A 64 -14.81 11.14 -23.42
N LYS A 65 -14.11 10.04 -23.76
CA LYS A 65 -14.54 9.06 -24.78
C LYS A 65 -15.61 8.08 -24.26
N MET A 66 -15.93 8.12 -22.97
CA MET A 66 -16.94 7.28 -22.32
C MET A 66 -18.08 8.16 -21.77
N PRO A 67 -18.97 8.72 -22.64
CA PRO A 67 -20.04 9.60 -22.19
C PRO A 67 -21.04 8.91 -21.26
N ASN A 68 -21.23 7.60 -21.41
CA ASN A 68 -22.16 6.80 -20.62
C ASN A 68 -21.57 6.21 -19.33
N LEU A 69 -20.31 6.57 -18.97
CA LEU A 69 -19.63 6.03 -17.81
C LEU A 69 -20.29 6.47 -16.50
N LYS A 70 -20.76 5.51 -15.71
CA LYS A 70 -21.46 5.72 -14.44
C LYS A 70 -20.64 5.26 -13.23
N TRP A 71 -19.83 4.21 -13.41
CA TRP A 71 -19.09 3.60 -12.31
C TRP A 71 -17.67 3.21 -12.73
N ILE A 72 -16.68 3.59 -11.89
CA ILE A 72 -15.28 3.17 -11.99
C ILE A 72 -14.98 2.27 -10.80
N HIS A 73 -14.49 1.05 -11.05
CA HIS A 73 -13.91 0.16 -10.06
C HIS A 73 -12.40 0.11 -10.24
N PHE A 74 -11.66 0.74 -9.31
CA PHE A 74 -10.21 0.66 -9.32
C PHE A 74 -9.74 -0.70 -8.82
N ALA A 75 -8.89 -1.38 -9.60
CA ALA A 75 -8.21 -2.62 -9.21
C ALA A 75 -7.01 -2.35 -8.28
N SER A 76 -6.91 -1.16 -7.73
CA SER A 76 -5.93 -0.71 -6.75
C SER A 76 -6.61 0.04 -5.61
N THR A 77 -5.89 0.26 -4.50
CA THR A 77 -6.40 1.09 -3.40
C THR A 77 -6.30 2.59 -3.72
N GLY A 78 -5.27 2.98 -4.46
CA GLY A 78 -5.06 4.38 -4.85
C GLY A 78 -5.97 4.80 -6.01
N ILE A 79 -6.42 6.06 -5.98
CA ILE A 79 -7.21 6.69 -7.04
C ILE A 79 -6.38 7.82 -7.64
N ASN A 80 -6.31 7.87 -8.97
CA ASN A 80 -5.62 8.96 -9.66
C ASN A 80 -6.34 10.29 -9.42
N LYS A 81 -5.62 11.28 -8.91
CA LYS A 81 -6.19 12.61 -8.60
C LYS A 81 -6.54 13.41 -9.85
N ASP A 82 -5.88 13.17 -10.97
CA ASP A 82 -6.05 13.93 -12.22
C ASP A 82 -7.45 13.82 -12.81
N ILE A 83 -8.23 12.83 -12.38
CA ILE A 83 -9.59 12.59 -12.86
C ILE A 83 -10.67 13.04 -11.87
N TYR A 84 -10.32 13.59 -10.71
CA TYR A 84 -11.29 13.93 -9.65
C TYR A 84 -12.35 14.93 -10.11
N GLU A 85 -11.95 15.98 -10.83
CA GLU A 85 -12.89 16.99 -11.29
C GLU A 85 -13.91 16.43 -12.31
N GLN A 86 -13.46 15.53 -13.19
CA GLN A 86 -14.37 14.89 -14.16
C GLN A 86 -15.32 13.90 -13.48
N ILE A 87 -14.84 13.15 -12.50
CA ILE A 87 -15.68 12.26 -11.70
C ILE A 87 -16.77 13.05 -10.99
N LYS A 88 -16.45 14.19 -10.39
CA LYS A 88 -17.42 15.07 -9.74
C LYS A 88 -18.43 15.64 -10.75
N LYS A 89 -17.94 16.23 -11.86
CA LYS A 89 -18.77 16.86 -12.89
C LYS A 89 -19.77 15.87 -13.49
N LYS A 90 -19.32 14.66 -13.80
CA LYS A 90 -20.15 13.58 -14.37
C LYS A 90 -20.90 12.75 -13.33
N LYS A 91 -20.74 13.03 -12.03
CA LYS A 91 -21.30 12.27 -10.92
C LYS A 91 -20.98 10.76 -10.97
N ILE A 92 -19.80 10.40 -11.50
CA ILE A 92 -19.33 9.03 -11.63
C ILE A 92 -19.07 8.46 -10.24
N LYS A 93 -19.57 7.27 -9.96
CA LYS A 93 -19.31 6.59 -8.70
C LYS A 93 -17.98 5.84 -8.76
N VAL A 94 -17.31 5.74 -7.61
CA VAL A 94 -16.00 5.11 -7.52
C VAL A 94 -15.97 4.10 -6.41
N THR A 95 -15.44 2.93 -6.72
CA THR A 95 -15.05 1.91 -5.74
C THR A 95 -13.61 1.49 -5.98
N ASN A 96 -12.96 0.95 -4.95
CA ASN A 96 -11.57 0.51 -5.03
C ASN A 96 -11.36 -0.81 -4.27
N THR A 97 -10.12 -1.29 -4.24
CA THR A 97 -9.75 -2.53 -3.53
C THR A 97 -9.25 -2.30 -2.12
N GLN A 98 -9.69 -1.22 -1.47
CA GLN A 98 -9.32 -0.95 -0.08
C GLN A 98 -9.59 -2.17 0.81
N ASN A 99 -8.63 -2.46 1.69
CA ASN A 99 -8.66 -3.57 2.64
C ASN A 99 -8.53 -4.99 2.05
N LEU A 100 -8.55 -5.15 0.73
CA LEU A 100 -8.52 -6.46 0.08
C LEU A 100 -7.21 -7.23 0.37
N TYR A 101 -6.12 -6.50 0.52
CA TYR A 101 -4.77 -7.04 0.71
C TYR A 101 -4.20 -6.81 2.10
N SER A 102 -5.03 -6.45 3.06
CA SER A 102 -4.58 -6.06 4.41
C SER A 102 -3.76 -7.16 5.10
N SER A 103 -4.08 -8.45 4.87
CA SER A 103 -3.30 -9.57 5.41
C SER A 103 -1.91 -9.68 4.77
N ALA A 104 -1.81 -9.56 3.43
CA ALA A 104 -0.53 -9.61 2.74
C ALA A 104 0.40 -8.47 3.17
N VAL A 105 -0.12 -7.24 3.19
CA VAL A 105 0.64 -6.06 3.64
C VAL A 105 1.11 -6.23 5.09
N SER A 106 0.24 -6.79 5.97
CA SER A 106 0.63 -7.07 7.36
C SER A 106 1.77 -8.10 7.44
N SER A 107 1.72 -9.15 6.61
CA SER A 107 2.79 -10.17 6.56
C SER A 107 4.11 -9.57 6.07
N THR A 108 4.08 -8.67 5.08
CA THR A 108 5.28 -7.95 4.62
C THR A 108 5.88 -7.07 5.72
N VAL A 109 5.05 -6.35 6.47
CA VAL A 109 5.54 -5.56 7.61
C VAL A 109 6.22 -6.45 8.65
N LEU A 110 5.60 -7.57 9.01
CA LEU A 110 6.18 -8.51 9.96
C LEU A 110 7.48 -9.13 9.45
N SER A 111 7.57 -9.46 8.15
CA SER A 111 8.80 -9.96 7.54
C SER A 111 9.93 -8.93 7.61
N PHE A 112 9.64 -7.65 7.39
CA PHE A 112 10.63 -6.58 7.59
C PHE A 112 11.07 -6.46 9.05
N ILE A 113 10.11 -6.50 10.01
CA ILE A 113 10.43 -6.46 11.45
C ILE A 113 11.38 -7.59 11.79
N PHE A 114 11.01 -8.85 11.52
CA PHE A 114 11.83 -9.99 11.87
C PHE A 114 13.17 -10.01 11.13
N SER A 115 13.19 -9.69 9.84
CA SER A 115 14.41 -9.73 9.05
C SER A 115 15.43 -8.67 9.49
N LEU A 116 14.95 -7.44 9.78
CA LEU A 116 15.83 -6.37 10.27
C LEU A 116 16.27 -6.60 11.71
N ALA A 117 15.36 -7.03 12.59
CA ALA A 117 15.67 -7.29 13.98
C ALA A 117 16.68 -8.43 14.15
N ARG A 118 16.52 -9.52 13.39
CA ARG A 118 17.35 -10.73 13.50
C ARG A 118 18.53 -10.78 12.54
N GLY A 119 18.71 -9.75 11.69
CA GLY A 119 19.84 -9.65 10.77
C GLY A 119 19.80 -10.64 9.60
N THR A 120 18.67 -11.33 9.35
CA THR A 120 18.59 -12.31 8.25
C THR A 120 18.77 -11.67 6.87
N HIS A 121 18.37 -10.41 6.70
CA HIS A 121 18.67 -9.63 5.49
C HIS A 121 20.17 -9.46 5.26
N TYR A 122 20.96 -9.30 6.32
CA TYR A 122 22.40 -9.17 6.23
C TYR A 122 23.07 -10.50 5.89
N CYS A 123 22.52 -11.63 6.32
CA CYS A 123 22.97 -12.96 5.88
C CYS A 123 22.81 -13.13 4.36
N ASN A 124 21.70 -12.66 3.78
CA ASN A 124 21.52 -12.67 2.32
C ASN A 124 22.56 -11.79 1.59
N PHE A 125 22.89 -10.64 2.15
CA PHE A 125 23.96 -9.79 1.65
C PHE A 125 25.31 -10.52 1.72
N LEU A 126 25.68 -11.11 2.87
CA LEU A 126 26.92 -11.87 3.03
C LEU A 126 27.00 -13.07 2.09
N ARG A 127 25.88 -13.74 1.82
CA ARG A 127 25.82 -14.84 0.86
C ARG A 127 26.16 -14.34 -0.56
N ALA A 128 25.58 -13.23 -0.98
CA ALA A 128 25.86 -12.63 -2.28
C ALA A 128 27.35 -12.22 -2.44
N GLU A 129 27.95 -11.74 -1.34
CA GLU A 129 29.38 -11.40 -1.26
C GLU A 129 30.31 -12.62 -1.06
N LYS A 130 29.78 -13.85 -1.01
CA LYS A 130 30.54 -15.08 -0.70
C LYS A 130 31.27 -15.01 0.66
N LYS A 131 30.74 -14.29 1.62
CA LYS A 131 31.33 -14.03 2.96
C LYS A 131 30.43 -14.55 4.10
N LEU A 132 29.48 -15.45 3.82
CA LEU A 132 28.54 -15.94 4.82
C LEU A 132 29.24 -16.85 5.84
N ASN A 133 29.60 -16.26 6.99
CA ASN A 133 30.09 -16.99 8.16
C ASN A 133 29.82 -16.15 9.43
N ARG A 134 30.01 -16.75 10.60
CA ARG A 134 29.74 -16.11 11.90
C ARG A 134 30.62 -14.88 12.14
N PHE A 135 31.87 -14.90 11.78
CA PHE A 135 32.79 -13.78 11.92
C PHE A 135 32.32 -12.52 11.19
N HIS A 136 31.86 -12.67 9.93
CA HIS A 136 31.34 -11.53 9.17
C HIS A 136 29.97 -11.06 9.69
N PHE A 137 29.14 -11.98 10.16
CA PHE A 137 27.85 -11.65 10.79
C PHE A 137 28.03 -10.87 12.10
N ASP A 138 29.08 -11.15 12.86
CA ASP A 138 29.34 -10.52 14.16
C ASP A 138 29.50 -9.01 14.07
N LYS A 139 29.85 -8.46 12.91
CA LYS A 139 29.91 -7.02 12.64
C LYS A 139 28.59 -6.27 12.90
N ILE A 140 27.47 -6.97 12.89
CA ILE A 140 26.16 -6.40 13.19
C ILE A 140 25.56 -6.95 14.51
N SER A 141 26.28 -7.77 15.25
CA SER A 141 25.76 -8.44 16.46
C SER A 141 25.14 -7.44 17.46
N ASN A 142 25.75 -6.27 17.64
CA ASN A 142 25.24 -5.22 18.53
C ASN A 142 23.95 -4.53 18.02
N SER A 143 23.54 -4.77 16.77
CA SER A 143 22.29 -4.25 16.22
C SER A 143 21.16 -5.30 16.17
N ILE A 144 21.47 -6.56 16.53
CA ILE A 144 20.49 -7.61 16.63
C ILE A 144 19.59 -7.34 17.84
N GLN A 145 18.28 -7.42 17.60
CA GLN A 145 17.26 -7.12 18.62
C GLN A 145 16.36 -8.30 18.81
N ASP A 146 15.84 -8.46 20.01
CA ASP A 146 14.67 -9.30 20.23
C ASP A 146 13.43 -8.56 19.70
N VAL A 147 12.43 -9.30 19.25
CA VAL A 147 11.16 -8.73 18.78
C VAL A 147 10.11 -8.75 19.89
N TYR A 148 10.20 -9.75 20.78
CA TYR A 148 9.26 -9.91 21.88
C TYR A 148 9.38 -8.75 22.88
N PHE A 149 8.24 -8.32 23.42
CA PHE A 149 8.12 -7.29 24.46
C PHE A 149 8.66 -5.91 24.09
N GLN A 150 8.98 -5.70 22.81
CA GLN A 150 9.39 -4.37 22.29
C GLN A 150 8.16 -3.48 22.05
N SER A 151 8.41 -2.21 21.77
CA SER A 151 7.37 -1.24 21.49
C SER A 151 7.23 -0.95 19.99
N ILE A 152 5.98 -0.87 19.49
CA ILE A 152 5.70 -0.53 18.10
C ILE A 152 4.73 0.65 18.01
N LEU A 153 5.06 1.63 17.14
CA LEU A 153 4.14 2.70 16.75
C LEU A 153 3.60 2.43 15.35
N ILE A 154 2.29 2.28 15.25
CA ILE A 154 1.58 2.12 13.99
C ILE A 154 1.00 3.47 13.58
N VAL A 155 1.58 4.09 12.56
CA VAL A 155 1.17 5.40 12.04
C VAL A 155 0.13 5.19 10.95
N GLY A 156 -1.14 5.17 11.37
CA GLY A 156 -2.30 4.84 10.55
C GLY A 156 -3.03 3.58 11.05
N LEU A 157 -3.87 3.72 12.09
CA LEU A 157 -4.63 2.61 12.67
C LEU A 157 -5.92 2.38 11.88
N GLY A 158 -5.79 1.96 10.62
CA GLY A 158 -6.84 1.43 9.76
C GLY A 158 -6.92 -0.11 9.86
N GLU A 159 -7.46 -0.79 8.85
CA GLU A 159 -7.56 -2.26 8.86
C GLU A 159 -6.20 -2.95 8.87
N ILE A 160 -5.26 -2.49 7.99
CA ILE A 160 -3.89 -3.00 7.97
C ILE A 160 -3.23 -2.80 9.32
N GLY A 161 -3.30 -1.57 9.87
CA GLY A 161 -2.72 -1.24 11.17
C GLY A 161 -3.30 -2.08 12.30
N ASN A 162 -4.59 -2.36 12.30
CA ASN A 162 -5.23 -3.23 13.29
C ASN A 162 -4.77 -4.69 13.19
N LYS A 163 -4.55 -5.20 11.97
CA LYS A 163 -4.02 -6.57 11.77
C LYS A 163 -2.59 -6.69 12.31
N ILE A 164 -1.73 -5.73 11.96
CA ILE A 164 -0.35 -5.65 12.49
C ILE A 164 -0.39 -5.58 14.01
N ALA A 165 -1.21 -4.67 14.58
CA ALA A 165 -1.32 -4.48 16.02
C ALA A 165 -1.71 -5.77 16.75
N LYS A 166 -2.68 -6.53 16.21
CA LYS A 166 -3.11 -7.82 16.83
C LYS A 166 -1.98 -8.84 16.87
N VAL A 167 -1.25 -9.02 15.76
CA VAL A 167 -0.14 -9.98 15.72
C VAL A 167 1.01 -9.52 16.61
N CYS A 168 1.38 -8.24 16.58
CA CYS A 168 2.42 -7.71 17.46
C CYS A 168 2.04 -7.81 18.94
N ASN A 169 0.76 -7.67 19.29
CA ASN A 169 0.28 -7.88 20.65
C ASN A 169 0.44 -9.34 21.10
N SER A 170 0.21 -10.33 20.23
CA SER A 170 0.46 -11.74 20.58
C SER A 170 1.93 -12.09 20.76
N LEU A 171 2.84 -11.22 20.29
CA LEU A 171 4.28 -11.28 20.60
C LEU A 171 4.64 -10.52 21.89
N GLY A 172 3.65 -10.09 22.67
CA GLY A 172 3.86 -9.32 23.89
C GLY A 172 4.32 -7.88 23.66
N MET A 173 4.28 -7.37 22.41
CA MET A 173 4.73 -6.00 22.11
C MET A 173 3.77 -4.95 22.66
N GLU A 174 4.31 -3.81 23.11
CA GLU A 174 3.52 -2.64 23.47
C GLU A 174 3.06 -1.86 22.23
N ILE A 175 1.75 -1.81 22.01
CA ILE A 175 1.17 -1.22 20.81
C ILE A 175 0.81 0.25 21.03
N PHE A 176 1.41 1.14 20.24
CA PHE A 176 1.05 2.55 20.13
C PHE A 176 0.53 2.83 18.73
N ALA A 177 -0.36 3.81 18.58
CA ALA A 177 -0.92 4.11 17.26
C ALA A 177 -1.14 5.61 17.04
N ILE A 178 -1.11 6.00 15.74
CA ILE A 178 -1.63 7.30 15.27
C ILE A 178 -2.94 7.06 14.52
N LYS A 179 -3.95 7.88 14.81
CA LYS A 179 -5.23 7.91 14.08
C LYS A 179 -5.68 9.35 13.81
N LYS A 180 -6.27 9.59 12.62
CA LYS A 180 -6.74 10.94 12.20
C LYS A 180 -7.89 11.42 13.09
N LYS A 181 -8.91 10.59 13.27
CA LYS A 181 -10.08 10.91 14.08
C LYS A 181 -9.90 10.36 15.51
N SER A 182 -10.37 11.08 16.49
CA SER A 182 -10.51 10.57 17.85
C SER A 182 -11.40 9.32 17.83
N VAL A 183 -11.06 8.33 18.65
CA VAL A 183 -11.88 7.12 18.80
C VAL A 183 -12.50 7.14 20.18
N MET A 184 -13.82 6.94 20.25
CA MET A 184 -14.54 6.85 21.53
C MET A 184 -14.02 5.67 22.36
N LYS A 185 -13.69 4.54 21.72
CA LYS A 185 -13.16 3.35 22.38
C LYS A 185 -11.94 2.83 21.63
N LYS A 186 -10.76 2.78 22.29
CA LYS A 186 -9.56 2.19 21.71
C LYS A 186 -9.63 0.67 21.82
N PRO A 187 -9.02 -0.08 20.85
CA PRO A 187 -8.88 -1.54 20.98
C PRO A 187 -8.11 -1.90 22.27
N LYS A 188 -8.50 -2.99 22.93
CA LYS A 188 -7.87 -3.43 24.19
C LYS A 188 -6.36 -3.66 24.07
N TYR A 189 -5.90 -4.16 22.90
CA TYR A 189 -4.49 -4.43 22.59
C TYR A 189 -3.68 -3.17 22.25
N VAL A 190 -4.27 -2.00 22.19
CA VAL A 190 -3.54 -0.73 21.95
C VAL A 190 -3.34 0.00 23.28
N LYS A 191 -2.09 0.22 23.67
CA LYS A 191 -1.74 0.93 24.91
C LYS A 191 -2.16 2.41 24.84
N LYS A 192 -1.85 3.09 23.72
CA LYS A 192 -2.18 4.50 23.52
C LYS A 192 -2.37 4.86 22.07
N ILE A 193 -3.37 5.71 21.78
CA ILE A 193 -3.58 6.33 20.46
C ILE A 193 -3.27 7.81 20.57
N PHE A 194 -2.49 8.32 19.60
CA PHE A 194 -2.15 9.73 19.47
C PHE A 194 -2.81 10.32 18.22
N GLN A 195 -3.03 11.61 18.21
CA GLN A 195 -3.38 12.37 17.01
C GLN A 195 -2.11 12.65 16.18
N LEU A 196 -2.27 12.86 14.87
CA LEU A 196 -1.16 13.09 13.95
C LEU A 196 -0.25 14.27 14.36
N LYS A 197 -0.83 15.36 14.88
CA LYS A 197 -0.08 16.52 15.41
C LYS A 197 0.89 16.18 16.54
N LYS A 198 0.69 15.04 17.22
CA LYS A 198 1.58 14.55 18.30
C LYS A 198 2.58 13.49 17.80
N LEU A 199 2.77 13.34 16.47
CA LEU A 199 3.61 12.31 15.88
C LEU A 199 5.05 12.35 16.42
N LYS A 200 5.65 13.54 16.57
CA LYS A 200 7.01 13.71 17.13
C LYS A 200 7.12 13.11 18.53
N LYS A 201 6.15 13.33 19.40
CA LYS A 201 6.09 12.72 20.74
C LYS A 201 5.86 11.21 20.67
N ALA A 202 5.05 10.77 19.71
CA ALA A 202 4.67 9.36 19.58
C ALA A 202 5.84 8.47 19.10
N VAL A 203 6.73 8.95 18.24
CA VAL A 203 7.90 8.19 17.74
C VAL A 203 9.01 8.03 18.79
N SER A 204 9.04 8.94 19.77
CA SER A 204 10.08 8.92 20.81
C SER A 204 9.99 7.63 21.63
N GLY A 205 11.15 6.98 21.86
CA GLY A 205 11.25 5.78 22.65
C GLY A 205 10.61 4.52 22.06
N LYS A 206 10.26 4.51 20.75
CA LYS A 206 9.69 3.33 20.10
C LYS A 206 10.74 2.56 19.34
N ASP A 207 10.65 1.22 19.42
CA ASP A 207 11.60 0.32 18.77
C ASP A 207 11.26 0.14 17.29
N TYR A 208 9.96 0.05 16.97
CA TYR A 208 9.48 -0.08 15.59
C TYR A 208 8.50 1.04 15.26
N ILE A 209 8.66 1.65 14.10
CA ILE A 209 7.77 2.67 13.56
C ILE A 209 7.26 2.22 12.19
N VAL A 210 5.97 1.92 12.07
CA VAL A 210 5.33 1.45 10.83
C VAL A 210 4.47 2.56 10.25
N ASN A 211 4.84 3.04 9.08
CA ASN A 211 4.09 4.05 8.34
C ASN A 211 3.11 3.41 7.35
N LEU A 212 1.83 3.72 7.53
CA LEU A 212 0.70 3.27 6.70
C LEU A 212 -0.09 4.47 6.13
N LEU A 213 0.46 5.68 6.20
CA LEU A 213 -0.26 6.89 5.80
C LEU A 213 -0.37 7.01 4.27
N PRO A 214 -1.52 7.50 3.76
CA PRO A 214 -1.63 7.99 2.40
C PRO A 214 -0.90 9.32 2.25
N VAL A 215 -0.57 9.73 1.01
CA VAL A 215 -0.07 11.08 0.73
C VAL A 215 -1.25 12.05 0.66
N THR A 216 -1.20 13.06 1.52
CA THR A 216 -2.09 14.21 1.56
C THR A 216 -1.27 15.47 1.82
N ASN A 217 -1.86 16.65 1.74
CA ASN A 217 -1.16 17.89 2.07
C ASN A 217 -0.56 17.86 3.48
N ASN A 218 -1.23 17.19 4.43
CA ASN A 218 -0.79 17.09 5.83
C ASN A 218 0.21 15.94 6.09
N THR A 219 0.40 15.03 5.15
CA THR A 219 1.26 13.85 5.33
C THR A 219 2.45 13.80 4.38
N LYS A 220 2.48 14.68 3.37
CA LYS A 220 3.62 14.83 2.45
C LYS A 220 4.88 15.19 3.23
N ASN A 221 5.95 14.40 3.07
CA ASN A 221 7.24 14.57 3.76
C ASN A 221 7.13 14.71 5.30
N ILE A 222 6.09 14.13 5.91
CA ILE A 222 5.92 14.19 7.37
C ILE A 222 7.06 13.47 8.09
N PHE A 223 7.60 12.39 7.49
CA PHE A 223 8.83 11.73 7.96
C PHE A 223 10.04 12.46 7.39
N ASN A 224 10.56 13.41 8.13
CA ASN A 224 11.69 14.27 7.79
C ASN A 224 12.81 14.16 8.84
N LYS A 225 13.91 14.88 8.64
CA LYS A 225 15.08 14.91 9.54
C LYS A 225 14.71 15.10 11.00
N ASN A 226 13.81 16.06 11.30
CA ASN A 226 13.42 16.37 12.67
C ASN A 226 12.68 15.19 13.32
N LEU A 227 11.81 14.53 12.56
CA LEU A 227 11.08 13.36 13.05
C LEU A 227 12.01 12.16 13.25
N PHE A 228 12.88 11.85 12.27
CA PHE A 228 13.87 10.77 12.38
C PHE A 228 14.84 11.00 13.57
N ASN A 229 15.26 12.23 13.80
CA ASN A 229 16.10 12.56 14.96
C ASN A 229 15.38 12.39 16.32
N SER A 230 14.06 12.39 16.33
CA SER A 230 13.25 12.15 17.53
C SER A 230 12.99 10.67 17.81
N MET A 231 13.35 9.78 16.89
CA MET A 231 13.21 8.33 17.08
C MET A 231 14.31 7.81 18.02
N LYS A 232 14.10 6.64 18.61
CA LYS A 232 15.12 5.91 19.36
C LYS A 232 16.30 5.54 18.44
N LYS A 233 17.55 5.64 18.94
CA LYS A 233 18.76 5.35 18.13
C LYS A 233 18.72 3.97 17.45
N ASN A 234 18.24 2.97 18.15
CA ASN A 234 18.16 1.59 17.63
C ASN A 234 16.81 1.26 17.01
N SER A 235 15.99 2.25 16.65
CA SER A 235 14.68 2.00 16.06
C SER A 235 14.77 1.53 14.61
N ILE A 236 13.76 0.79 14.19
CA ILE A 236 13.57 0.32 12.82
C ILE A 236 12.35 1.05 12.24
N PHE A 237 12.52 1.64 11.06
CA PHE A 237 11.48 2.33 10.32
C PHE A 237 10.95 1.48 9.17
N ILE A 238 9.63 1.33 9.07
CA ILE A 238 8.99 0.55 8.01
C ILE A 238 8.00 1.42 7.26
N ASN A 239 8.10 1.48 5.94
CA ASN A 239 7.18 2.21 5.09
C ASN A 239 6.51 1.29 4.06
N VAL A 240 5.24 0.99 4.27
CA VAL A 240 4.35 0.29 3.34
C VAL A 240 3.11 1.16 3.03
N GLY A 241 3.15 2.44 3.38
CA GLY A 241 2.11 3.41 3.07
C GLY A 241 2.29 3.99 1.67
N ARG A 242 2.98 5.12 1.58
CA ARG A 242 3.36 5.78 0.31
C ARG A 242 4.70 6.46 0.45
N GLY A 243 5.54 6.40 -0.59
CA GLY A 243 6.87 7.04 -0.61
C GLY A 243 6.83 8.53 -0.34
N GLY A 244 5.88 9.26 -0.93
CA GLY A 244 5.75 10.70 -0.76
C GLY A 244 5.43 11.20 0.66
N THR A 245 5.20 10.29 1.63
CA THR A 245 5.11 10.66 3.06
C THR A 245 6.47 10.83 3.72
N VAL A 246 7.54 10.40 3.05
CA VAL A 246 8.92 10.37 3.54
C VAL A 246 9.80 11.32 2.74
N ASN A 247 10.58 12.13 3.42
CA ASN A 247 11.72 12.81 2.79
C ASN A 247 12.86 11.80 2.66
N GLU A 248 13.05 11.24 1.46
CA GLU A 248 14.05 10.19 1.21
C GLU A 248 15.48 10.65 1.43
N ARG A 249 15.79 11.94 1.14
CA ARG A 249 17.12 12.51 1.40
C ARG A 249 17.46 12.48 2.89
N ASP A 250 16.49 12.80 3.73
CA ASP A 250 16.65 12.79 5.19
C ASP A 250 16.76 11.37 5.72
N LEU A 251 15.92 10.45 5.22
CA LEU A 251 15.99 9.03 5.58
C LEU A 251 17.35 8.43 5.21
N LEU A 252 17.84 8.70 4.00
CA LEU A 252 19.15 8.23 3.54
C LEU A 252 20.28 8.72 4.47
N LYS A 253 20.25 9.99 4.89
CA LYS A 253 21.25 10.57 5.79
C LYS A 253 21.25 9.90 7.16
N VAL A 254 20.08 9.65 7.76
CA VAL A 254 19.99 9.03 9.09
C VAL A 254 20.38 7.55 9.07
N LEU A 255 20.09 6.83 7.97
CA LEU A 255 20.50 5.44 7.77
C LEU A 255 22.01 5.30 7.58
N LYS A 256 22.64 6.16 6.74
CA LYS A 256 24.09 6.19 6.55
C LYS A 256 24.86 6.49 7.85
N LYS A 257 24.27 7.30 8.73
CA LYS A 257 24.86 7.65 10.04
C LYS A 257 24.49 6.68 11.15
N ASN A 258 23.79 5.59 10.86
CA ASN A 258 23.25 4.64 11.84
C ASN A 258 22.50 5.36 13.00
N ARG A 259 21.78 6.46 12.67
CA ARG A 259 20.97 7.18 13.66
C ARG A 259 19.72 6.37 14.02
N ILE A 260 19.24 5.54 13.09
CA ILE A 260 18.27 4.46 13.30
C ILE A 260 18.92 3.15 12.81
N SER A 261 18.52 2.01 13.34
CA SER A 261 19.12 0.70 13.04
C SER A 261 18.91 0.27 11.59
N GLY A 262 17.74 0.55 11.03
CA GLY A 262 17.46 0.12 9.67
C GLY A 262 16.09 0.57 9.17
N ALA A 263 15.80 0.24 7.90
CA ALA A 263 14.51 0.50 7.30
C ALA A 263 14.03 -0.63 6.37
N GLY A 264 12.71 -0.90 6.41
CA GLY A 264 11.99 -1.73 5.44
C GLY A 264 11.09 -0.86 4.57
N LEU A 265 11.34 -0.83 3.26
CA LEU A 265 10.71 0.09 2.33
C LEU A 265 10.06 -0.70 1.19
N ASP A 266 8.74 -0.76 1.16
CA ASP A 266 8.00 -1.33 0.01
C ASP A 266 7.63 -0.26 -1.02
N VAL A 267 7.68 1.01 -0.62
CA VAL A 267 7.28 2.16 -1.45
C VAL A 267 8.35 3.24 -1.44
N MET A 268 8.56 3.86 -2.61
CA MET A 268 9.49 4.96 -2.83
C MET A 268 8.78 6.16 -3.46
N VAL A 269 9.44 7.34 -3.44
CA VAL A 269 8.90 8.55 -4.09
C VAL A 269 8.80 8.35 -5.60
N ASN A 270 9.87 7.77 -6.18
CA ASN A 270 9.91 7.43 -7.60
C ASN A 270 9.93 5.90 -7.73
N GLU A 271 8.94 5.36 -8.40
CA GLU A 271 8.80 3.93 -8.67
C GLU A 271 8.71 3.70 -10.20
N PRO A 272 9.47 2.74 -10.75
CA PRO A 272 10.43 1.86 -10.08
C PRO A 272 11.66 2.62 -9.56
N ILE A 273 12.27 2.10 -8.46
CA ILE A 273 13.51 2.67 -7.91
C ILE A 273 14.64 2.57 -8.95
N SER A 274 15.38 3.66 -9.11
CA SER A 274 16.57 3.66 -9.98
C SER A 274 17.64 2.71 -9.46
N MET A 275 18.25 1.90 -10.34
CA MET A 275 19.37 1.03 -9.99
C MET A 275 20.62 1.80 -9.50
N LYS A 276 20.68 3.11 -9.75
CA LYS A 276 21.73 4.02 -9.23
C LYS A 276 21.42 4.55 -7.82
N SER A 277 20.28 4.18 -7.25
CA SER A 277 19.86 4.68 -5.93
C SER A 277 20.84 4.31 -4.83
N SER A 278 21.21 5.30 -4.01
CA SER A 278 22.07 5.08 -2.84
C SER A 278 21.46 4.18 -1.77
N PHE A 279 20.14 4.02 -1.75
CA PHE A 279 19.47 3.08 -0.83
C PHE A 279 19.86 1.63 -1.10
N LEU A 280 20.08 1.24 -2.37
CA LEU A 280 20.48 -0.13 -2.76
C LEU A 280 21.87 -0.53 -2.24
N LYS A 281 22.70 0.47 -1.83
CA LYS A 281 24.03 0.24 -1.27
C LYS A 281 24.01 0.08 0.25
N LEU A 282 22.89 0.30 0.90
CA LEU A 282 22.79 0.26 2.36
C LEU A 282 22.51 -1.16 2.85
N LYS A 283 23.35 -1.63 3.78
CA LYS A 283 23.26 -2.98 4.36
C LYS A 283 22.15 -3.10 5.41
N ASN A 284 21.68 -1.97 5.94
CA ASN A 284 20.63 -1.87 6.95
C ASN A 284 19.26 -1.49 6.34
N VAL A 285 19.06 -1.75 5.04
CA VAL A 285 17.80 -1.46 4.33
C VAL A 285 17.32 -2.69 3.58
N ILE A 286 16.05 -2.98 3.70
CA ILE A 286 15.33 -3.93 2.83
C ILE A 286 14.41 -3.13 1.93
N ILE A 287 14.46 -3.38 0.62
CA ILE A 287 13.58 -2.74 -0.36
C ILE A 287 12.83 -3.81 -1.12
N THR A 288 11.53 -3.63 -1.26
CA THR A 288 10.68 -4.43 -2.15
C THR A 288 9.99 -3.52 -3.16
N PRO A 289 9.76 -3.97 -4.39
CA PRO A 289 9.29 -3.11 -5.48
C PRO A 289 7.75 -2.98 -5.48
N HIS A 290 7.20 -2.42 -4.40
CA HIS A 290 5.76 -2.17 -4.18
C HIS A 290 4.91 -3.45 -4.34
N ILE A 291 5.32 -4.51 -3.63
CA ILE A 291 4.70 -5.84 -3.70
C ILE A 291 4.04 -6.30 -2.41
N ALA A 292 3.96 -5.45 -1.39
CA ALA A 292 3.40 -5.83 -0.08
C ALA A 292 1.97 -6.40 -0.15
N GLY A 293 1.20 -6.01 -1.17
CA GLY A 293 -0.16 -6.51 -1.40
C GLY A 293 -0.26 -7.76 -2.30
N VAL A 294 0.85 -8.23 -2.88
CA VAL A 294 0.86 -9.33 -3.85
C VAL A 294 0.66 -10.68 -3.15
N THR A 295 -0.26 -11.48 -3.67
CA THR A 295 -0.54 -12.85 -3.18
C THR A 295 -0.86 -13.77 -4.36
N ASN A 296 -0.73 -15.09 -4.15
CA ASN A 296 -1.09 -16.11 -5.14
C ASN A 296 -2.57 -16.06 -5.55
N ASN A 297 -3.46 -15.62 -4.66
CA ASN A 297 -4.89 -15.48 -4.92
C ASN A 297 -5.31 -14.01 -5.19
N PHE A 298 -4.39 -13.21 -5.72
CA PHE A 298 -4.61 -11.79 -6.01
C PHE A 298 -5.85 -11.56 -6.88
N TRP A 299 -5.94 -12.27 -8.00
CA TRP A 299 -7.04 -12.13 -8.95
C TRP A 299 -8.36 -12.68 -8.44
N ASP A 300 -8.37 -13.78 -7.70
CA ASP A 300 -9.60 -14.34 -7.13
C ASP A 300 -10.28 -13.34 -6.20
N LYS A 301 -9.50 -12.64 -5.38
CA LYS A 301 -10.01 -11.57 -4.50
C LYS A 301 -10.55 -10.38 -5.28
N GLN A 302 -9.83 -9.91 -6.29
CA GLN A 302 -10.23 -8.81 -7.16
C GLN A 302 -11.55 -9.13 -7.86
N ILE A 303 -11.60 -10.27 -8.49
CA ILE A 303 -12.76 -10.75 -9.24
C ILE A 303 -13.97 -10.88 -8.32
N SER A 304 -13.81 -11.50 -7.15
CA SER A 304 -14.89 -11.67 -6.19
C SER A 304 -15.48 -10.33 -5.76
N LEU A 305 -14.63 -9.35 -5.42
CA LEU A 305 -15.09 -8.01 -5.03
C LEU A 305 -15.79 -7.28 -6.19
N PHE A 306 -15.21 -7.32 -7.40
CA PHE A 306 -15.83 -6.69 -8.57
C PHE A 306 -17.19 -7.28 -8.88
N PHE A 307 -17.31 -8.62 -8.90
CA PHE A 307 -18.59 -9.29 -9.19
C PHE A 307 -19.63 -9.06 -8.10
N GLU A 308 -19.24 -9.05 -6.84
CA GLU A 308 -20.17 -8.71 -5.77
C GLU A 308 -20.74 -7.29 -5.96
N ASN A 309 -19.88 -6.34 -6.28
CA ASN A 309 -20.30 -4.97 -6.59
C ASN A 309 -21.15 -4.91 -7.88
N LEU A 310 -20.81 -5.68 -8.91
CA LEU A 310 -21.57 -5.74 -10.15
C LEU A 310 -23.01 -6.27 -9.93
N ILE A 311 -23.16 -7.29 -9.10
CA ILE A 311 -24.49 -7.82 -8.72
C ILE A 311 -25.28 -6.75 -7.96
N ARG A 312 -24.65 -6.05 -7.02
CA ARG A 312 -25.27 -4.94 -6.27
C ARG A 312 -25.70 -3.80 -7.21
N TYR A 313 -24.82 -3.42 -8.14
CA TYR A 313 -25.10 -2.41 -9.17
C TYR A 313 -26.30 -2.77 -10.02
N LYS A 314 -26.42 -4.01 -10.46
CA LYS A 314 -27.57 -4.50 -11.28
C LYS A 314 -28.89 -4.56 -10.51
N ARG A 315 -28.82 -4.86 -9.21
CA ARG A 315 -30.03 -4.95 -8.36
C ARG A 315 -30.57 -3.59 -7.96
N ASN A 316 -29.71 -2.63 -7.77
CA ASN A 316 -30.10 -1.31 -7.33
C ASN A 316 -29.13 -0.27 -7.91
N SER A 317 -29.67 0.66 -8.70
CA SER A 317 -28.90 1.78 -9.25
C SER A 317 -28.40 2.77 -8.19
N ASN A 318 -28.83 2.62 -6.93
CA ASN A 318 -28.27 3.38 -5.83
C ASN A 318 -26.89 2.83 -5.43
N LEU A 319 -25.86 3.43 -5.99
CA LEU A 319 -24.47 3.00 -5.91
C LEU A 319 -23.83 3.17 -4.51
N GLN A 320 -24.55 3.70 -3.53
CA GLN A 320 -24.06 3.84 -2.14
C GLN A 320 -23.90 2.48 -1.44
N TYR A 321 -24.57 1.43 -1.92
CA TYR A 321 -24.48 0.07 -1.37
C TYR A 321 -23.32 -0.75 -1.92
N LEU A 322 -22.48 -0.19 -2.81
CA LEU A 322 -21.28 -0.87 -3.28
C LEU A 322 -20.24 -0.97 -2.16
N LYS A 323 -19.60 -2.14 -2.04
CA LYS A 323 -18.47 -2.30 -1.12
C LYS A 323 -17.30 -1.43 -1.55
N ASN A 324 -16.57 -0.90 -0.58
CA ASN A 324 -15.42 -0.02 -0.79
C ASN A 324 -15.75 1.21 -1.66
N PHE A 325 -16.92 1.78 -1.43
CA PHE A 325 -17.28 3.06 -2.02
C PHE A 325 -16.34 4.15 -1.52
N SER A 326 -15.71 4.86 -2.46
CA SER A 326 -14.72 5.89 -2.14
C SER A 326 -15.34 7.28 -2.16
N ASN A 327 -15.21 7.99 -1.06
CA ASN A 327 -15.59 9.40 -1.00
C ASN A 327 -14.43 10.27 -1.55
N ILE A 328 -14.52 10.63 -2.82
CA ILE A 328 -13.50 11.42 -3.54
C ILE A 328 -13.24 12.78 -2.89
N LYS A 329 -14.20 13.35 -2.14
CA LYS A 329 -13.99 14.61 -1.41
C LYS A 329 -12.87 14.52 -0.36
N GLU A 330 -12.63 13.32 0.19
CA GLU A 330 -11.56 13.08 1.18
C GLU A 330 -10.25 12.58 0.55
N GLY A 331 -10.21 12.33 -0.76
CA GLY A 331 -8.99 11.97 -1.50
C GLY A 331 -8.59 10.49 -1.42
N TYR A 332 -9.46 9.61 -0.88
CA TYR A 332 -9.25 8.15 -0.84
C TYR A 332 -10.55 7.41 -0.49
#